data_70b9bfbfc8f33e9a553597b5f82b18c8
#
_entry.id   70b9bfbfc8f33e9a553597b5f82b18c8
#
_cell.length_a   1.000
_cell.length_b   1.000
_cell.length_c   1.000
_cell.angle_alpha   90.00
_cell.angle_beta   90.00
_cell.angle_gamma   90.00
#
_symmetry.space_group_name_H-M   'P 1'
#
loop_
_entity.id
_entity.type
_entity.pdbx_description
1 polymer ?
#
loop_
_entity_poly.entity_id
_entity_poly.type
_entity_poly.pdbx_seq_one_letter_code
_entity_poly.pdbx_strand_id
1 'polypeptide(L)'
;MIGLAEYVDIPEWRVLKLRAKVDTGARSSSLHVDKQWRFVEGGAPWAGFRITTGVLQGRGIEAHAPVYDERPVTDSGGNTSMRVFLRTPLRVAGVEREVEINLTDRRGMLFPMLLGRTALARAFVIDPARSFLHGKPPA
;
A
#
# COMPACT_ATOMS: atom_id res chain seq x y z
N MET A 1 -17.34 -8.77 -0.07
CA MET A 1 -16.38 -9.79 0.40
C MET A 1 -15.10 -9.69 -0.39
N ILE A 2 -13.96 -9.79 0.26
CA ILE A 2 -12.64 -9.87 -0.36
C ILE A 2 -11.92 -11.12 0.15
N GLY A 3 -10.91 -11.57 -0.63
CA GLY A 3 -10.09 -12.71 -0.23
C GLY A 3 -8.89 -12.29 0.62
N LEU A 4 -7.95 -13.22 0.83
CA LEU A 4 -6.69 -12.95 1.55
C LEU A 4 -5.74 -12.05 0.77
N ALA A 5 -5.91 -11.98 -0.55
CA ALA A 5 -5.16 -11.07 -1.42
C ALA A 5 -6.07 -10.57 -2.52
N GLU A 6 -5.86 -9.33 -2.93
CA GLU A 6 -6.62 -8.68 -4.00
C GLU A 6 -5.72 -7.73 -4.77
N TYR A 7 -6.13 -7.36 -5.97
CA TYR A 7 -5.52 -6.26 -6.69
C TYR A 7 -6.11 -4.93 -6.23
N VAL A 8 -5.25 -3.95 -6.06
CA VAL A 8 -5.67 -2.60 -5.68
C VAL A 8 -5.16 -1.59 -6.70
N ASP A 9 -5.89 -0.48 -6.81
CA ASP A 9 -5.46 0.68 -7.58
C ASP A 9 -5.24 1.85 -6.64
N ILE A 10 -4.20 2.63 -6.91
CA ILE A 10 -3.94 3.90 -6.24
C ILE A 10 -3.90 4.97 -7.34
N PRO A 11 -5.07 5.52 -7.71
CA PRO A 11 -5.17 6.37 -8.91
C PRO A 11 -4.29 7.61 -8.88
N GLU A 12 -4.19 8.27 -7.74
CA GLU A 12 -3.39 9.50 -7.62
C GLU A 12 -1.89 9.25 -7.85
N TRP A 13 -1.44 8.03 -7.61
CA TRP A 13 -0.05 7.63 -7.82
C TRP A 13 0.14 6.87 -9.13
N ARG A 14 -0.92 6.74 -9.93
CA ARG A 14 -0.93 6.00 -11.20
C ARG A 14 -0.53 4.53 -11.03
N VAL A 15 -0.81 3.97 -9.87
CA VAL A 15 -0.57 2.56 -9.59
C VAL A 15 -1.83 1.79 -9.91
N LEU A 16 -1.74 0.81 -10.80
CA LEU A 16 -2.84 -0.03 -11.22
C LEU A 16 -2.50 -1.50 -11.02
N LYS A 17 -3.49 -2.26 -10.52
CA LYS A 17 -3.37 -3.71 -10.37
C LYS A 17 -2.18 -4.14 -9.53
N LEU A 18 -1.97 -3.44 -8.42
CA LEU A 18 -0.94 -3.79 -7.45
C LEU A 18 -1.43 -4.94 -6.59
N ARG A 19 -0.62 -5.97 -6.42
CA ARG A 19 -0.97 -7.10 -5.56
C ARG A 19 -0.87 -6.69 -4.11
N ALA A 20 -1.97 -6.85 -3.39
CA ALA A 20 -2.04 -6.51 -1.97
C ALA A 20 -2.52 -7.72 -1.17
N LYS A 21 -1.87 -7.97 -0.05
CA LYS A 21 -2.26 -9.00 0.90
C LYS A 21 -3.03 -8.37 2.04
N VAL A 22 -4.13 -9.01 2.44
CA VAL A 22 -4.90 -8.58 3.59
C VAL A 22 -4.18 -8.99 4.87
N ASP A 23 -3.92 -8.02 5.74
CA ASP A 23 -3.27 -8.24 7.03
C ASP A 23 -4.08 -7.56 8.12
N THR A 24 -5.01 -8.28 8.71
CA THR A 24 -5.86 -7.77 9.77
C THR A 24 -5.12 -7.58 11.09
N GLY A 25 -3.94 -8.16 11.23
CA GLY A 25 -3.06 -7.94 12.37
C GLY A 25 -2.37 -6.58 12.36
N ALA A 26 -2.28 -5.94 11.20
CA ALA A 26 -1.70 -4.62 11.07
C ALA A 26 -2.78 -3.55 11.11
N ARG A 27 -2.51 -2.44 11.83
CA ARG A 27 -3.44 -1.31 11.87
C ARG A 27 -3.46 -0.55 10.55
N SER A 28 -2.29 -0.16 10.04
CA SER A 28 -2.15 0.63 8.82
C SER A 28 -1.65 -0.23 7.67
N SER A 29 -1.91 0.25 6.45
CA SER A 29 -1.42 -0.37 5.24
C SER A 29 0.05 -0.01 5.02
N SER A 30 0.79 -0.91 4.37
CA SER A 30 2.21 -0.72 4.06
C SER A 30 2.45 -0.92 2.59
N LEU A 31 3.27 -0.05 1.99
CA LEU A 31 3.70 -0.16 0.61
C LEU A 31 5.22 -0.38 0.60
N HIS A 32 5.63 -1.46 -0.05
CA HIS A 32 7.06 -1.79 -0.20
C HIS A 32 7.61 -1.06 -1.41
N VAL A 33 8.58 -0.20 -1.18
CA VAL A 33 9.16 0.65 -2.22
C VAL A 33 10.63 0.28 -2.43
N ASP A 34 11.09 0.45 -3.67
CA ASP A 34 12.49 0.21 -4.02
C ASP A 34 13.37 1.35 -3.57
N LYS A 35 12.82 2.55 -3.55
CA LYS A 35 13.53 3.77 -3.17
C LYS A 35 12.54 4.77 -2.60
N GLN A 36 12.98 5.54 -1.62
CA GLN A 36 12.21 6.68 -1.12
C GLN A 36 13.16 7.82 -0.76
N TRP A 37 12.66 9.04 -0.84
CA TRP A 37 13.42 10.25 -0.51
C TRP A 37 12.49 11.32 0.03
N ARG A 38 13.09 12.31 0.69
CA ARG A 38 12.38 13.45 1.27
C ARG A 38 12.71 14.71 0.53
N PHE A 39 11.75 15.60 0.43
CA PHE A 39 11.95 16.94 -0.09
C PHE A 39 10.91 17.88 0.53
N VAL A 40 11.05 19.16 0.26
CA VAL A 40 10.13 20.19 0.76
C VAL A 40 9.49 20.86 -0.45
N GLU A 41 8.17 21.01 -0.42
CA GLU A 41 7.44 21.72 -1.44
C GLU A 41 6.36 22.57 -0.78
N GLY A 42 6.29 23.86 -1.16
CA GLY A 42 5.34 24.77 -0.54
C GLY A 42 5.53 24.95 0.96
N GLY A 43 6.75 24.77 1.46
CA GLY A 43 7.06 24.87 2.89
C GLY A 43 6.67 23.64 3.72
N ALA A 44 6.20 22.57 3.09
CA ALA A 44 5.75 21.35 3.77
C ALA A 44 6.62 20.14 3.37
N PRO A 45 6.76 19.14 4.25
CA PRO A 45 7.52 17.93 3.92
C PRO A 45 6.73 17.04 2.95
N TRP A 46 7.44 16.54 1.94
CA TRP A 46 6.93 15.60 0.96
C TRP A 46 7.83 14.37 0.90
N ALA A 47 7.28 13.27 0.43
CA ALA A 47 8.04 12.06 0.14
C ALA A 47 7.84 11.66 -1.32
N GLY A 48 8.95 11.26 -1.95
CA GLY A 48 8.92 10.60 -3.24
C GLY A 48 9.28 9.13 -3.06
N PHE A 49 8.82 8.30 -3.95
CA PHE A 49 9.13 6.87 -3.91
C PHE A 49 9.00 6.22 -5.29
N ARG A 50 9.66 5.08 -5.43
CA ARG A 50 9.63 4.29 -6.66
C ARG A 50 9.24 2.87 -6.35
N ILE A 51 8.34 2.32 -7.17
CA ILE A 51 7.87 0.94 -7.09
C ILE A 51 8.14 0.27 -8.43
N THR A 52 8.80 -0.88 -8.42
CA THR A 52 8.99 -1.68 -9.62
C THR A 52 8.31 -3.03 -9.54
N THR A 53 8.27 -3.61 -8.35
CA THR A 53 7.72 -4.95 -8.14
C THR A 53 6.20 -4.92 -8.05
N GLY A 54 5.54 -5.77 -8.82
CA GLY A 54 4.10 -5.99 -8.70
C GLY A 54 3.23 -4.94 -9.36
N VAL A 55 3.82 -4.01 -10.11
CA VAL A 55 3.04 -3.03 -10.88
C VAL A 55 2.83 -3.51 -12.30
N LEU A 56 1.65 -3.22 -12.85
CA LEU A 56 1.26 -3.66 -14.18
C LEU A 56 2.14 -3.04 -15.26
N GLN A 57 2.61 -1.83 -15.06
CA GLN A 57 3.32 -1.04 -16.04
C GLN A 57 4.74 -1.55 -16.38
N GLY A 58 5.28 -2.49 -15.62
CA GLY A 58 6.55 -3.16 -15.94
C GLY A 58 7.82 -2.33 -15.80
N ARG A 59 7.74 -1.01 -15.90
CA ARG A 59 8.89 -0.11 -15.81
C ARG A 59 9.07 0.51 -14.44
N GLY A 60 8.16 0.22 -13.56
CA GLY A 60 8.10 0.89 -12.28
C GLY A 60 7.36 2.22 -12.37
N ILE A 61 7.03 2.73 -11.19
CA ILE A 61 6.29 3.97 -11.02
C ILE A 61 7.02 4.82 -10.01
N GLU A 62 7.13 6.10 -10.31
CA GLU A 62 7.62 7.10 -9.37
C GLU A 62 6.47 8.03 -9.01
N ALA A 63 6.26 8.25 -7.73
CA ALA A 63 5.19 9.09 -7.24
C ALA A 63 5.66 9.96 -6.08
N HIS A 64 4.89 10.98 -5.78
CA HIS A 64 5.18 11.94 -4.71
C HIS A 64 3.89 12.24 -3.96
N ALA A 65 4.00 12.46 -2.66
CA ALA A 65 2.87 12.85 -1.84
C ALA A 65 3.33 13.64 -0.61
N PRO A 66 2.46 14.51 -0.08
CA PRO A 66 2.74 15.17 1.20
C PRO A 66 2.90 14.14 2.30
N VAL A 67 3.84 14.36 3.20
CA VAL A 67 3.98 13.52 4.39
C VAL A 67 2.85 13.87 5.35
N TYR A 68 2.02 12.87 5.65
CA TYR A 68 0.92 13.04 6.60
C TYR A 68 1.42 12.93 8.03
N ASP A 69 2.32 11.98 8.30
CA ASP A 69 2.85 11.74 9.63
C ASP A 69 4.14 10.92 9.56
N GLU A 70 4.85 10.85 10.67
CA GLU A 70 5.97 9.93 10.89
C GLU A 70 5.75 9.24 12.21
N ARG A 71 5.74 7.92 12.19
CA ARG A 71 5.47 7.11 13.37
C ARG A 71 6.35 5.87 13.42
N PRO A 72 6.68 5.38 14.63
CA PRO A 72 7.28 4.06 14.74
C PRO A 72 6.27 2.98 14.38
N VAL A 73 6.70 1.99 13.64
CA VAL A 73 5.91 0.81 13.29
C VAL A 73 6.70 -0.43 13.68
N THR A 74 6.06 -1.32 14.42
CA THR A 74 6.63 -2.61 14.79
C THR A 74 6.09 -3.68 13.85
N ASP A 75 6.98 -4.40 13.17
CA ASP A 75 6.59 -5.48 12.28
C ASP A 75 6.31 -6.78 13.06
N SER A 76 5.89 -7.81 12.33
CA SER A 76 5.56 -9.12 12.93
C SER A 76 6.77 -9.81 13.56
N GLY A 77 7.98 -9.45 13.17
CA GLY A 77 9.22 -9.95 13.75
C GLY A 77 9.67 -9.20 15.00
N GLY A 78 8.92 -8.19 15.45
CA GLY A 78 9.25 -7.37 16.61
C GLY A 78 10.22 -6.23 16.34
N ASN A 79 10.58 -5.99 15.09
CA ASN A 79 11.48 -4.89 14.72
C ASN A 79 10.68 -3.59 14.59
N THR A 80 11.16 -2.53 15.24
CA THR A 80 10.53 -1.21 15.17
C THR A 80 11.37 -0.28 14.30
N SER A 81 10.71 0.43 13.39
CA SER A 81 11.34 1.43 12.55
C SER A 81 10.44 2.65 12.40
N MET A 82 11.05 3.82 12.23
CA MET A 82 10.30 5.03 11.89
C MET A 82 9.88 4.97 10.43
N ARG A 83 8.60 5.21 10.17
CA ARG A 83 8.06 5.19 8.81
C ARG A 83 7.30 6.47 8.50
N VAL A 84 7.39 6.86 7.23
CA VAL A 84 6.60 7.95 6.66
C VAL A 84 5.21 7.43 6.36
N PHE A 85 4.20 8.19 6.76
CA PHE A 85 2.81 7.92 6.46
C PHE A 85 2.29 8.92 5.44
N LEU A 86 1.64 8.41 4.41
CA LEU A 86 0.98 9.18 3.37
C LEU A 86 -0.51 8.84 3.40
N ARG A 87 -1.33 9.72 2.85
CA ARG A 87 -2.76 9.45 2.67
C ARG A 87 -3.11 9.57 1.20
N THR A 88 -3.93 8.64 0.73
CA THR A 88 -4.35 8.62 -0.67
C THR A 88 -5.63 7.83 -0.84
N PRO A 89 -6.47 8.16 -1.83
CA PRO A 89 -7.53 7.28 -2.23
C PRO A 89 -6.97 5.96 -2.74
N LEU A 90 -7.59 4.86 -2.32
CA LEU A 90 -7.24 3.51 -2.75
C LEU A 90 -8.52 2.81 -3.16
N ARG A 91 -8.46 2.10 -4.29
CA ARG A 91 -9.61 1.36 -4.80
C ARG A 91 -9.34 -0.13 -4.73
N VAL A 92 -10.27 -0.85 -4.09
CA VAL A 92 -10.27 -2.30 -4.05
C VAL A 92 -11.70 -2.81 -4.12
N ALA A 93 -11.94 -3.84 -4.92
CA ALA A 93 -13.27 -4.45 -5.07
C ALA A 93 -14.36 -3.42 -5.46
N GLY A 94 -14.00 -2.41 -6.26
CA GLY A 94 -14.93 -1.37 -6.69
C GLY A 94 -15.24 -0.31 -5.64
N VAL A 95 -14.62 -0.38 -4.47
CA VAL A 95 -14.79 0.61 -3.40
C VAL A 95 -13.55 1.47 -3.29
N GLU A 96 -13.74 2.79 -3.33
CA GLU A 96 -12.65 3.76 -3.16
C GLU A 96 -12.76 4.42 -1.80
N ARG A 97 -11.63 4.43 -1.07
CA ARG A 97 -11.54 5.03 0.26
C ARG A 97 -10.19 5.72 0.41
N GLU A 98 -10.17 6.80 1.18
CA GLU A 98 -8.91 7.40 1.59
C GLU A 98 -8.29 6.55 2.68
N VAL A 99 -7.02 6.17 2.51
CA VAL A 99 -6.29 5.31 3.44
C VAL A 99 -4.96 5.90 3.83
N GLU A 100 -4.47 5.52 5.00
CA GLU A 100 -3.10 5.77 5.42
C GLU A 100 -2.20 4.64 4.94
N ILE A 101 -1.09 4.99 4.31
CA ILE A 101 -0.11 4.03 3.82
C ILE A 101 1.26 4.44 4.32
N ASN A 102 1.96 3.54 5.00
CA ASN A 102 3.36 3.77 5.34
C ASN A 102 4.28 3.18 4.27
N LEU A 103 5.42 3.82 4.07
CA LEU A 103 6.43 3.37 3.14
C LEU A 103 7.46 2.54 3.88
N THR A 104 7.86 1.42 3.30
CA THR A 104 8.88 0.56 3.86
C THR A 104 9.81 0.04 2.77
N ASP A 105 11.11 0.02 3.07
CA ASP A 105 12.12 -0.51 2.18
C ASP A 105 12.19 -2.00 2.39
N ARG A 106 11.46 -2.76 1.58
CA ARG A 106 11.50 -4.22 1.64
C ARG A 106 11.80 -4.80 0.28
N ARG A 107 12.74 -5.71 0.28
CA ARG A 107 13.14 -6.45 -0.91
C ARG A 107 12.64 -7.89 -0.81
N GLY A 108 12.35 -8.49 -1.95
CA GLY A 108 11.97 -9.89 -2.03
C GLY A 108 10.59 -10.23 -1.51
N MET A 109 9.72 -9.25 -1.36
CA MET A 109 8.33 -9.48 -0.95
C MET A 109 7.48 -9.92 -2.13
N LEU A 110 6.73 -11.00 -1.95
CA LEU A 110 5.79 -11.49 -2.95
C LEU A 110 4.65 -10.49 -3.17
N PHE A 111 4.22 -9.82 -2.10
CA PHE A 111 3.18 -8.80 -2.14
C PHE A 111 3.80 -7.44 -1.84
N PRO A 112 3.78 -6.52 -2.81
CA PRO A 112 4.34 -5.19 -2.59
C PRO A 112 3.49 -4.33 -1.66
N MET A 113 2.26 -4.75 -1.35
CA MET A 113 1.40 -4.01 -0.43
C MET A 113 0.72 -4.94 0.57
N LEU A 114 0.57 -4.43 1.80
CA LEU A 114 -0.26 -5.03 2.84
C LEU A 114 -1.41 -4.08 3.14
N LEU A 115 -2.64 -4.62 3.17
CA LEU A 115 -3.83 -3.86 3.56
C LEU A 115 -4.10 -4.08 5.04
N GLY A 116 -3.97 -3.01 5.82
CA GLY A 116 -4.23 -3.04 7.24
C GLY A 116 -5.70 -2.83 7.60
N ARG A 117 -6.01 -2.97 8.90
CA ARG A 117 -7.39 -2.88 9.40
C ARG A 117 -8.09 -1.58 9.04
N THR A 118 -7.38 -0.45 9.10
CA THR A 118 -8.01 0.86 8.86
C THR A 118 -8.49 1.03 7.42
N ALA A 119 -7.87 0.36 6.46
CA ALA A 119 -8.31 0.39 5.07
C ALA A 119 -9.54 -0.51 4.84
N LEU A 120 -9.73 -1.52 5.67
CA LEU A 120 -10.74 -2.56 5.47
C LEU A 120 -11.98 -2.39 6.35
N ALA A 121 -11.86 -1.65 7.45
CA ALA A 121 -12.91 -1.57 8.46
C ALA A 121 -14.23 -1.08 7.87
N ARG A 122 -15.32 -1.78 8.21
CA ARG A 122 -16.70 -1.44 7.82
C ARG A 122 -16.99 -1.49 6.32
N ALA A 123 -16.03 -1.86 5.49
CA ALA A 123 -16.21 -1.91 4.04
C ALA A 123 -16.22 -3.34 3.49
N PHE A 124 -15.56 -4.26 4.17
CA PHE A 124 -15.33 -5.59 3.61
C PHE A 124 -15.52 -6.72 4.61
N VAL A 125 -16.00 -7.84 4.10
CA VAL A 125 -15.94 -9.15 4.74
C VAL A 125 -14.84 -9.94 4.04
N ILE A 126 -14.01 -10.62 4.81
CA ILE A 126 -12.85 -11.36 4.30
C ILE A 126 -13.17 -12.84 4.23
N ASP A 127 -12.91 -13.46 3.07
CA ASP A 127 -12.95 -14.90 2.90
C ASP A 127 -11.52 -15.44 3.03
N PRO A 128 -11.16 -16.10 4.15
CA PRO A 128 -9.79 -16.56 4.38
C PRO A 128 -9.39 -17.75 3.50
N ALA A 129 -10.31 -18.34 2.78
CA ALA A 129 -10.05 -19.48 1.90
C ALA A 129 -9.73 -19.09 0.46
N ARG A 130 -9.89 -17.81 0.10
CA ARG A 130 -9.78 -17.35 -1.28
C ARG A 130 -8.87 -16.14 -1.43
N SER A 131 -8.45 -15.90 -2.66
CA SER A 131 -7.68 -14.72 -3.05
C SER A 131 -8.15 -14.25 -4.41
N PHE A 132 -7.94 -12.95 -4.67
CA PHE A 132 -8.27 -12.32 -5.94
C PHE A 132 -9.72 -12.55 -6.41
N LEU A 133 -10.67 -12.33 -5.50
CA LEU A 133 -12.09 -12.49 -5.80
C LEU A 133 -12.60 -11.44 -6.80
N HIS A 134 -11.91 -10.32 -6.94
CA HIS A 134 -12.32 -9.17 -7.74
C HIS A 134 -11.38 -8.89 -8.91
N GLY A 135 -10.60 -9.86 -9.32
CA GLY A 135 -9.74 -9.71 -10.47
C GLY A 135 -8.77 -10.86 -10.59
N LYS A 136 -8.47 -11.24 -11.81
CA LYS A 136 -7.43 -12.22 -12.13
C LYS A 136 -6.15 -11.50 -12.52
N PRO A 137 -4.98 -12.13 -12.34
CA PRO A 137 -3.75 -11.57 -12.86
C PRO A 137 -3.90 -11.29 -14.35
N PRO A 138 -3.38 -10.16 -14.85
CA PRO A 138 -3.30 -9.95 -16.29
C PRO A 138 -2.44 -11.05 -16.91
N ALA A 139 -2.92 -11.56 -18.02
CA ALA A 139 -2.22 -12.61 -18.75
C ALA A 139 -0.89 -12.09 -19.32
#